data_55ca3bae8966f5f869fac116266c9924
#
_entry.id   55ca3bae8966f5f869fac116266c9924
#
_cell.length_a   1.000
_cell.length_b   1.000
_cell.length_c   1.000
_cell.angle_alpha   90.00
_cell.angle_beta   90.00
_cell.angle_gamma   90.00
#
_symmetry.space_group_name_H-M   'P 1'
#
loop_
_entity.id
_entity.type
_entity.pdbx_description
1 polymer ?
#
loop_
_entity_poly.entity_id
_entity_poly.type
_entity_poly.pdbx_seq_one_letter_code
_entity_poly.pdbx_strand_id
1 'polypeptide(L)' 'MEYITYAFINLEGVDQFGEAIRLFRKRRGLTQQQVADMAGCSLMYVPNLERGKPTAELGKALKILDVLDVEISFSDRKR' A
#
# COMPACT_ATOMS: atom_id res chain seq x y z
N MET A 1 -16.29 17.37 -9.64
CA MET A 1 -15.90 17.62 -8.24
C MET A 1 -15.22 16.44 -7.63
N GLU A 2 -14.05 16.65 -7.11
CA GLU A 2 -13.32 15.57 -6.46
C GLU A 2 -13.60 15.54 -4.98
N TYR A 3 -13.74 14.35 -4.47
CA TYR A 3 -13.87 14.14 -3.03
C TYR A 3 -12.54 13.70 -2.50
N ILE A 4 -12.08 14.38 -1.48
CA ILE A 4 -10.88 13.98 -0.79
C ILE A 4 -11.31 13.26 0.45
N THR A 5 -11.01 11.98 0.50
CA THR A 5 -11.28 11.18 1.69
C THR A 5 -9.98 10.94 2.41
N TYR A 6 -9.94 11.32 3.66
CA TYR A 6 -8.77 11.07 4.49
C TYR A 6 -9.02 9.86 5.35
N ALA A 7 -8.14 8.90 5.23
CA ALA A 7 -8.12 7.76 6.12
C ALA A 7 -6.78 7.75 6.82
N PHE A 8 -6.80 7.78 8.13
CA PHE A 8 -5.59 7.73 8.92
C PHE A 8 -5.44 6.33 9.48
N ILE A 9 -4.40 5.65 9.05
CA ILE A 9 -4.11 4.30 9.49
C ILE A 9 -2.83 4.35 10.30
N ASN A 10 -2.91 3.95 11.55
CA ASN A 10 -1.73 3.87 12.39
C ASN A 10 -1.00 2.58 12.05
N LEU A 11 0.21 2.73 11.58
CA LEU A 11 1.03 1.57 11.21
C LEU A 11 1.90 1.18 12.41
N GLU A 12 1.61 0.04 12.97
CA GLU A 12 2.39 -0.50 14.08
C GLU A 12 3.36 -1.57 13.61
N GLY A 13 3.20 -2.06 12.39
CA GLY A 13 4.08 -3.06 11.81
C GLY A 13 3.73 -3.35 10.37
N VAL A 14 4.42 -4.33 9.80
CA VAL A 14 4.24 -4.70 8.40
C VAL A 14 2.87 -5.31 8.12
N ASP A 15 2.24 -5.91 9.13
CA ASP A 15 0.90 -6.46 8.98
C ASP A 15 -0.11 -5.36 8.66
N GLN A 16 -0.06 -4.28 9.41
CA GLN A 16 -0.96 -3.15 9.20
C GLN A 16 -0.68 -2.46 7.87
N PHE A 17 0.59 -2.40 7.47
CA PHE A 17 0.95 -1.86 6.18
C PHE A 17 0.34 -2.69 5.06
N GLY A 18 0.47 -4.01 5.14
CA GLY A 18 -0.12 -4.92 4.16
C GLY A 18 -1.63 -4.82 4.10
N GLU A 19 -2.28 -4.72 5.25
CA GLU A 19 -3.74 -4.55 5.32
C GLU A 19 -4.18 -3.24 4.67
N ALA A 20 -3.43 -2.17 4.87
CA ALA A 20 -3.71 -0.89 4.26
C ALA A 20 -3.62 -0.98 2.74
N ILE A 21 -2.57 -1.62 2.22
CA ILE A 21 -2.41 -1.82 0.78
C ILE A 21 -3.63 -2.57 0.22
N ARG A 22 -4.03 -3.65 0.88
CA ARG A 22 -5.19 -4.43 0.44
C ARG A 22 -6.45 -3.59 0.43
N LEU A 23 -6.67 -2.81 1.48
CA LEU A 23 -7.85 -1.95 1.59
C LEU A 23 -7.90 -0.95 0.42
N PHE A 24 -6.82 -0.25 0.18
CA PHE A 24 -6.80 0.75 -0.89
C PHE A 24 -6.90 0.11 -2.27
N ARG A 25 -6.26 -1.05 -2.46
CA ARG A 25 -6.40 -1.78 -3.71
C ARG A 25 -7.86 -2.12 -3.99
N LYS A 26 -8.55 -2.65 -2.99
CA LYS A 26 -9.96 -3.02 -3.14
C LYS A 26 -10.85 -1.80 -3.37
N ARG A 27 -10.54 -0.70 -2.73
CA ARG A 27 -11.27 0.54 -2.95
C ARG A 27 -11.11 1.06 -4.38
N ARG A 28 -9.99 0.77 -5.01
CA ARG A 28 -9.75 1.11 -6.42
C ARG A 28 -10.36 0.09 -7.39
N GLY A 29 -10.91 -1.00 -6.87
CA GLY A 29 -11.48 -2.05 -7.72
C GLY A 29 -10.43 -2.83 -8.49
N LEU A 30 -9.21 -2.91 -7.98
CA LEU A 30 -8.11 -3.57 -8.68
C LEU A 30 -7.81 -4.94 -8.09
N THR A 31 -7.41 -5.86 -8.96
CA THR A 31 -6.91 -7.16 -8.52
C THR A 31 -5.42 -7.04 -8.17
N GLN A 32 -4.92 -8.04 -7.45
CA GLN A 32 -3.49 -8.09 -7.15
C GLN A 32 -2.65 -8.13 -8.42
N GLN A 33 -3.11 -8.86 -9.42
CA GLN A 33 -2.40 -8.94 -10.70
C GLN A 33 -2.36 -7.59 -11.41
N GLN A 34 -3.47 -6.87 -11.42
CA GLN A 34 -3.51 -5.55 -12.04
C GLN A 34 -2.52 -4.60 -11.38
N VAL A 35 -2.47 -4.62 -10.04
CA VAL A 35 -1.51 -3.78 -9.32
C VAL A 35 -0.08 -4.19 -9.64
N ALA A 36 0.21 -5.49 -9.66
CA ALA A 36 1.55 -5.97 -10.00
C ALA A 36 1.96 -5.51 -11.40
N ASP A 37 1.06 -5.63 -12.37
CA ASP A 37 1.33 -5.20 -13.75
C ASP A 37 1.59 -3.70 -13.81
N MET A 38 0.77 -2.90 -13.15
CA MET A 38 0.92 -1.45 -13.14
C MET A 38 2.20 -1.00 -12.45
N ALA A 39 2.59 -1.70 -11.41
CA ALA A 39 3.81 -1.38 -10.66
C ALA A 39 5.07 -2.00 -11.27
N GLY A 40 4.93 -2.90 -12.23
CA GLY A 40 6.07 -3.58 -12.83
C GLY A 40 6.77 -4.55 -11.89
N CYS A 41 6.03 -5.17 -10.98
CA CYS A 41 6.60 -6.15 -10.05
C CYS A 41 6.03 -7.53 -10.32
N SER A 42 6.62 -8.53 -9.65
CA SER A 42 6.18 -9.92 -9.83
C SER A 42 4.79 -10.12 -9.24
N LEU A 43 4.07 -11.09 -9.79
CA LEU A 43 2.72 -11.40 -9.32
C LEU A 43 2.69 -11.76 -7.84
N MET A 44 3.72 -12.45 -7.36
CA MET A 44 3.78 -12.86 -5.95
C MET A 44 4.12 -11.74 -4.99
N TYR A 45 4.66 -10.63 -5.49
CA TYR A 45 5.05 -9.53 -4.61
C TYR A 45 3.85 -8.93 -3.88
N VAL A 46 2.75 -8.68 -4.59
CA VAL A 46 1.57 -8.02 -4.01
C VAL A 46 0.91 -8.88 -2.94
N PRO A 47 0.62 -10.17 -3.18
CA PRO A 47 0.08 -11.00 -2.10
C PRO A 47 0.97 -11.08 -0.87
N ASN A 48 2.29 -11.19 -1.08
CA ASN A 48 3.23 -11.24 0.04
C ASN A 48 3.23 -9.94 0.83
N LEU A 49 3.20 -8.81 0.13
CA LEU A 49 3.12 -7.49 0.78
C LEU A 49 1.83 -7.37 1.60
N GLU A 50 0.71 -7.78 1.02
CA GLU A 50 -0.59 -7.68 1.69
C GLU A 50 -0.68 -8.57 2.92
N ARG A 51 0.06 -9.68 2.94
CA ARG A 51 0.14 -10.56 4.11
C ARG A 51 1.14 -10.07 5.16
N GLY A 52 1.82 -8.97 4.90
CA GLY A 52 2.74 -8.39 5.85
C GLY A 52 4.12 -9.03 5.86
N LYS A 53 4.61 -9.49 4.72
CA LYS A 53 5.94 -10.09 4.65
C LYS A 53 7.00 -9.07 5.10
N PRO A 54 7.74 -9.35 6.18
CA PRO A 54 8.67 -8.36 6.73
C PRO A 54 9.85 -8.02 5.81
N THR A 55 10.17 -8.91 4.90
CA THR A 55 11.29 -8.73 3.97
C THR A 55 10.87 -8.15 2.64
N ALA A 56 9.64 -7.63 2.54
CA ALA A 56 9.17 -6.99 1.32
C ALA A 56 10.05 -5.78 0.99
N GLU A 57 10.45 -5.67 -0.27
CA GLU A 57 11.33 -4.60 -0.70
C GLU A 57 10.59 -3.25 -0.67
N LEU A 58 11.14 -2.30 0.06
CA LEU A 58 10.48 -1.02 0.29
C LEU A 58 10.26 -0.22 -0.99
N GLY A 59 11.22 -0.23 -1.90
CA GLY A 59 11.08 0.51 -3.16
C GLY A 59 9.88 0.05 -3.96
N LYS A 60 9.64 -1.24 -3.99
CA LYS A 60 8.46 -1.79 -4.67
C LYS A 60 7.17 -1.45 -3.94
N ALA A 61 7.21 -1.45 -2.62
CA ALA A 61 6.05 -1.07 -1.81
C ALA A 61 5.66 0.38 -2.07
N LEU A 62 6.63 1.27 -2.16
CA LEU A 62 6.37 2.68 -2.47
C LEU A 62 5.78 2.85 -3.87
N LYS A 63 6.23 2.05 -4.82
CA LYS A 63 5.67 2.08 -6.16
C LYS A 63 4.21 1.63 -6.17
N ILE A 64 3.87 0.65 -5.36
CA ILE A 64 2.48 0.20 -5.23
C ILE A 64 1.61 1.31 -4.65
N LEU A 65 2.08 2.03 -3.64
CA LEU A 65 1.35 3.17 -3.12
C LEU A 65 1.10 4.21 -4.19
N ASP A 66 2.08 4.46 -5.03
CA ASP A 66 1.94 5.39 -6.14
C ASP A 66 0.89 4.92 -7.15
N VAL A 67 0.92 3.64 -7.51
CA VAL A 67 -0.08 3.03 -8.40
C VAL A 67 -1.49 3.16 -7.83
N LEU A 68 -1.63 3.01 -6.52
CA LEU A 68 -2.92 3.12 -5.85
C LEU A 68 -3.33 4.56 -5.56
N ASP A 69 -2.50 5.51 -5.90
CA ASP A 69 -2.72 6.94 -5.63
C ASP A 69 -2.94 7.19 -4.13
N VAL A 70 -2.06 6.64 -3.34
CA VAL A 70 -2.08 6.74 -1.88
C VAL A 70 -0.83 7.43 -1.40
N GLU A 71 -1.01 8.44 -0.59
CA GLU A 71 0.11 9.14 0.05
C GLU A 71 0.42 8.52 1.39
N ILE A 72 1.71 8.47 1.71
CA ILE A 72 2.16 8.15 3.04
C ILE A 72 2.78 9.42 3.63
N SER A 73 2.47 9.71 4.87
CA SER A 73 3.02 10.89 5.53
C SER A 73 3.59 10.53 6.89
N PHE A 74 4.51 11.35 7.32
CA PHE A 74 5.16 11.17 8.60
C PHE A 74 4.84 12.35 9.49
N SER A 75 4.66 12.06 10.77
CA SER A 75 4.50 13.11 11.76
C SER A 75 5.51 12.88 12.87
N ASP A 76 6.18 13.94 13.24
CA ASP A 76 7.16 13.86 14.31
C ASP A 76 6.43 13.94 15.64
N ARG A 77 6.66 12.95 16.49
CA ARG A 77 6.05 12.90 17.82
C ARG A 77 6.89 13.59 18.88
N LYS A 78 8.02 14.12 18.50
CA LYS A 78 8.89 14.82 19.42
C LYS A 78 8.23 16.11 19.88
N ARG A 79 8.31 16.39 21.16
CA ARG A 79 7.73 17.57 21.78
C ARG A 79 8.79 18.56 22.18
#